data_437a7b88b6ddde5abf6247f50cac9e26
#
_entry.id   437a7b88b6ddde5abf6247f50cac9e26
#
_cell.length_a   1.000
_cell.length_b   1.000
_cell.length_c   1.000
_cell.angle_alpha   90.00
_cell.angle_beta   90.00
_cell.angle_gamma   90.00
#
_symmetry.space_group_name_H-M   'P 1'
#
loop_
_entity.id
_entity.type
_entity.pdbx_description
1 polymer ?
#
loop_
_entity_poly.entity_id
_entity_poly.type
_entity_poly.pdbx_seq_one_letter_code
_entity_poly.pdbx_strand_id
1 'polypeptide(L)'
;VQSLEEGIAGIPQQEGIAARFEAFLKENEKEAGARLLKETYNYMLMEHAADPDMLVHEWAESVIGDQYPVPDRILHFTELIVQDYLAQEMCDRRPPKGTFDLFATEGGTAAMCYVFDSLQENFLLNQGDSIALMIPVFTPYIEIPELRRYQFDVTEISADQMTPDGLHTWQYKDEDIDKLKSPQIKALFITNPSNPPSYALSPETAARI
;
A
#
# COMPACT_ATOMS: atom_id res chain seq x y z
N VAL A 1 -28.54 -21.64 -3.54
CA VAL A 1 -27.69 -20.45 -3.72
C VAL A 1 -28.51 -19.22 -3.35
N GLN A 2 -29.65 -18.96 -3.99
CA GLN A 2 -30.48 -17.78 -3.74
C GLN A 2 -30.93 -17.64 -2.27
N SER A 3 -31.30 -18.74 -1.60
CA SER A 3 -31.68 -18.73 -0.19
C SER A 3 -30.50 -18.44 0.77
N LEU A 4 -29.27 -18.75 0.36
CA LEU A 4 -28.07 -18.44 1.13
C LEU A 4 -27.73 -16.94 0.98
N GLU A 5 -27.80 -16.42 -0.22
CA GLU A 5 -27.58 -15.00 -0.52
C GLU A 5 -28.61 -14.11 0.20
N GLU A 6 -29.88 -14.49 0.19
CA GLU A 6 -30.95 -13.80 0.95
C GLU A 6 -30.70 -13.86 2.47
N GLY A 7 -30.22 -15.00 2.98
CA GLY A 7 -29.88 -15.16 4.39
C GLY A 7 -28.68 -14.34 4.83
N ILE A 8 -27.66 -14.26 3.99
CA ILE A 8 -26.45 -13.49 4.24
C ILE A 8 -26.72 -11.97 4.10
N ALA A 9 -27.37 -11.56 3.01
CA ALA A 9 -27.70 -10.15 2.76
C ALA A 9 -28.68 -9.56 3.79
N GLY A 10 -29.57 -10.36 4.36
CA GLY A 10 -30.52 -9.89 5.35
C GLY A 10 -29.97 -9.65 6.75
N ILE A 11 -28.89 -10.32 7.14
CA ILE A 11 -28.32 -10.23 8.48
C ILE A 11 -27.59 -8.89 8.71
N PRO A 12 -26.68 -8.46 7.83
CA PRO A 12 -25.91 -7.23 8.00
C PRO A 12 -26.76 -5.96 7.88
N GLN A 13 -27.81 -5.99 7.10
CA GLN A 13 -28.71 -4.83 6.84
C GLN A 13 -29.76 -4.62 7.93
N GLN A 14 -29.74 -5.42 9.00
CA GLN A 14 -30.67 -5.20 10.10
C GLN A 14 -30.36 -3.91 10.83
N GLU A 15 -31.37 -3.04 10.94
CA GLU A 15 -31.31 -1.86 11.76
C GLU A 15 -30.87 -2.23 13.19
N GLY A 16 -29.90 -1.49 13.73
CA GLY A 16 -29.35 -1.75 15.07
C GLY A 16 -28.27 -2.83 15.16
N ILE A 17 -27.62 -3.21 14.04
CA ILE A 17 -26.47 -4.13 14.11
C ILE A 17 -25.33 -3.54 14.93
N ALA A 18 -25.11 -2.22 14.87
CA ALA A 18 -24.13 -1.52 15.68
C ALA A 18 -24.40 -1.67 17.18
N ALA A 19 -25.65 -1.56 17.61
CA ALA A 19 -26.01 -1.76 19.02
C ALA A 19 -25.69 -3.16 19.52
N ARG A 20 -25.83 -4.17 18.68
CA ARG A 20 -25.42 -5.56 19.00
C ARG A 20 -23.91 -5.70 19.09
N PHE A 21 -23.20 -5.06 18.19
CA PHE A 21 -21.74 -5.02 18.21
C PHE A 21 -21.20 -4.28 19.44
N GLU A 22 -21.78 -3.15 19.80
CA GLU A 22 -21.43 -2.41 21.03
C GLU A 22 -21.68 -3.23 22.30
N ALA A 23 -22.81 -3.96 22.36
CA ALA A 23 -23.09 -4.88 23.44
C ALA A 23 -22.02 -5.99 23.55
N PHE A 24 -21.65 -6.59 22.42
CA PHE A 24 -20.56 -7.57 22.36
C PHE A 24 -19.23 -6.98 22.87
N LEU A 25 -18.85 -5.80 22.42
CA LEU A 25 -17.62 -5.12 22.86
C LEU A 25 -17.63 -4.86 24.37
N LYS A 26 -18.79 -4.49 24.93
CA LYS A 26 -18.97 -4.26 26.36
C LYS A 26 -18.85 -5.54 27.17
N GLU A 27 -19.45 -6.62 26.70
CA GLU A 27 -19.38 -7.93 27.37
C GLU A 27 -17.95 -8.50 27.34
N ASN A 28 -17.16 -8.17 26.34
CA ASN A 28 -15.80 -8.68 26.13
C ASN A 28 -14.73 -7.61 26.39
N GLU A 29 -14.99 -6.57 27.16
CA GLU A 29 -14.09 -5.42 27.37
C GLU A 29 -12.70 -5.77 27.93
N LYS A 30 -12.56 -6.93 28.55
CA LYS A 30 -11.27 -7.42 29.08
C LYS A 30 -10.38 -8.05 28.02
N GLU A 31 -10.96 -8.46 26.90
CA GLU A 31 -10.23 -9.08 25.81
C GLU A 31 -9.50 -8.03 24.98
N ALA A 32 -8.20 -8.27 24.69
CA ALA A 32 -7.37 -7.33 23.96
C ALA A 32 -7.93 -7.02 22.56
N GLY A 33 -8.46 -8.04 21.87
CA GLY A 33 -9.07 -7.87 20.55
C GLY A 33 -10.33 -7.02 20.58
N ALA A 34 -11.20 -7.20 21.58
CA ALA A 34 -12.40 -6.39 21.72
C ALA A 34 -12.08 -4.93 22.05
N ARG A 35 -11.02 -4.68 22.83
CA ARG A 35 -10.55 -3.30 23.09
C ARG A 35 -10.04 -2.63 21.82
N LEU A 36 -9.22 -3.32 21.04
CA LEU A 36 -8.71 -2.80 19.76
C LEU A 36 -9.86 -2.49 18.80
N LEU A 37 -10.81 -3.41 18.64
CA LEU A 37 -12.00 -3.20 17.80
C LEU A 37 -12.81 -1.98 18.28
N LYS A 38 -12.97 -1.80 19.59
CA LYS A 38 -13.66 -0.65 20.16
C LYS A 38 -12.95 0.66 19.87
N GLU A 39 -11.63 0.69 20.00
CA GLU A 39 -10.83 1.87 19.68
C GLU A 39 -10.95 2.23 18.20
N THR A 40 -10.82 1.26 17.30
CA THR A 40 -11.00 1.46 15.86
C THR A 40 -12.43 1.92 15.52
N TYR A 41 -13.44 1.29 16.08
CA TYR A 41 -14.84 1.68 15.91
C TYR A 41 -15.07 3.13 16.33
N ASN A 42 -14.66 3.51 17.54
CA ASN A 42 -14.80 4.87 18.04
C ASN A 42 -14.04 5.89 17.16
N TYR A 43 -12.85 5.52 16.70
CA TYR A 43 -12.06 6.36 15.79
C TYR A 43 -12.84 6.68 14.51
N MET A 44 -13.44 5.67 13.88
CA MET A 44 -14.22 5.86 12.66
C MET A 44 -15.46 6.74 12.89
N LEU A 45 -16.13 6.58 14.03
CA LEU A 45 -17.30 7.44 14.34
C LEU A 45 -16.89 8.89 14.60
N MET A 46 -15.76 9.11 15.27
CA MET A 46 -15.35 10.44 15.71
C MET A 46 -14.60 11.22 14.61
N GLU A 47 -13.67 10.59 13.92
CA GLU A 47 -12.79 11.27 12.96
C GLU A 47 -13.38 11.27 11.53
N HIS A 48 -14.15 10.24 11.19
CA HIS A 48 -14.72 10.08 9.83
C HIS A 48 -16.25 10.25 9.78
N ALA A 49 -16.88 10.51 10.92
CA ALA A 49 -18.35 10.61 11.03
C ALA A 49 -19.08 9.41 10.39
N ALA A 50 -18.47 8.22 10.50
CA ALA A 50 -19.03 6.99 9.94
C ALA A 50 -20.39 6.69 10.56
N ASP A 51 -21.33 6.25 9.74
CA ASP A 51 -22.58 5.67 10.24
C ASP A 51 -22.28 4.34 10.93
N PRO A 52 -22.67 4.14 12.21
CA PRO A 52 -22.31 2.97 12.96
C PRO A 52 -22.85 1.66 12.38
N ASP A 53 -24.08 1.66 11.88
CA ASP A 53 -24.67 0.45 11.28
C ASP A 53 -23.99 0.11 9.95
N MET A 54 -23.68 1.10 9.10
CA MET A 54 -22.94 0.89 7.85
C MET A 54 -21.52 0.38 8.09
N LEU A 55 -20.82 0.90 9.08
CA LEU A 55 -19.47 0.46 9.44
C LEU A 55 -19.46 -1.01 9.90
N VAL A 56 -20.35 -1.37 10.80
CA VAL A 56 -20.45 -2.76 11.31
C VAL A 56 -20.93 -3.71 10.20
N HIS A 57 -21.82 -3.24 9.33
CA HIS A 57 -22.25 -3.99 8.15
C HIS A 57 -21.07 -4.31 7.23
N GLU A 58 -20.27 -3.31 6.85
CA GLU A 58 -19.08 -3.51 6.01
C GLU A 58 -18.11 -4.52 6.64
N TRP A 59 -17.86 -4.42 7.94
CA TRP A 59 -16.98 -5.35 8.65
C TRP A 59 -17.54 -6.78 8.68
N ALA A 60 -18.83 -6.93 8.90
CA ALA A 60 -19.47 -8.25 8.90
C ALA A 60 -19.42 -8.91 7.52
N GLU A 61 -19.75 -8.18 6.46
CA GLU A 61 -19.67 -8.67 5.09
C GLU A 61 -18.23 -9.00 4.67
N SER A 62 -17.26 -8.22 5.11
CA SER A 62 -15.84 -8.49 4.87
C SER A 62 -15.40 -9.82 5.47
N VAL A 63 -15.88 -10.15 6.68
CA VAL A 63 -15.54 -11.41 7.35
C VAL A 63 -16.09 -12.62 6.60
N ILE A 64 -17.29 -12.50 6.05
CA ILE A 64 -17.91 -13.58 5.24
C ILE A 64 -17.45 -13.57 3.76
N GLY A 65 -16.69 -12.56 3.35
CA GLY A 65 -16.14 -12.47 1.99
C GLY A 65 -17.15 -12.11 0.91
N ASP A 66 -18.26 -11.46 1.27
CA ASP A 66 -19.36 -11.10 0.35
C ASP A 66 -19.37 -9.59 0.03
N GLN A 67 -18.31 -8.88 0.34
CA GLN A 67 -18.20 -7.45 0.08
C GLN A 67 -17.58 -7.18 -1.28
N TYR A 68 -18.35 -6.51 -2.14
CA TYR A 68 -17.90 -5.97 -3.43
C TYR A 68 -18.00 -4.45 -3.43
N PRO A 69 -16.93 -3.74 -3.07
CA PRO A 69 -16.96 -2.28 -3.00
C PRO A 69 -17.15 -1.66 -4.38
N VAL A 70 -17.71 -0.45 -4.41
CA VAL A 70 -17.86 0.35 -5.62
C VAL A 70 -17.21 1.72 -5.41
N PRO A 71 -16.10 2.01 -6.09
CA PRO A 71 -15.37 1.18 -7.07
C PRO A 71 -14.66 -0.05 -6.44
N ASP A 72 -14.41 -1.08 -7.25
CA ASP A 72 -13.78 -2.34 -6.85
C ASP A 72 -12.28 -2.16 -6.58
N ARG A 73 -11.92 -1.59 -5.46
CA ARG A 73 -10.51 -1.38 -5.08
C ARG A 73 -10.20 -1.75 -3.63
N ILE A 74 -11.02 -1.32 -2.69
CA ILE A 74 -10.88 -1.60 -1.25
C ILE A 74 -12.20 -1.24 -0.55
N LEU A 75 -12.47 -1.86 0.60
CA LEU A 75 -13.62 -1.52 1.43
C LEU A 75 -13.56 -0.06 1.87
N HIS A 76 -14.70 0.62 1.84
CA HIS A 76 -14.77 2.08 2.03
C HIS A 76 -14.15 2.56 3.35
N PHE A 77 -14.58 1.99 4.48
CA PHE A 77 -14.06 2.41 5.78
C PHE A 77 -12.62 1.94 6.01
N THR A 78 -12.23 0.80 5.43
CA THR A 78 -10.82 0.35 5.42
C THR A 78 -9.95 1.32 4.63
N GLU A 79 -10.44 1.83 3.49
CA GLU A 79 -9.71 2.84 2.70
C GLU A 79 -9.40 4.08 3.53
N LEU A 80 -10.38 4.62 4.28
CA LEU A 80 -10.19 5.80 5.12
C LEU A 80 -9.12 5.58 6.19
N ILE A 81 -9.17 4.44 6.90
CA ILE A 81 -8.17 4.09 7.91
C ILE A 81 -6.76 4.00 7.31
N VAL A 82 -6.64 3.34 6.15
CA VAL A 82 -5.34 3.16 5.50
C VAL A 82 -4.82 4.47 4.91
N GLN A 83 -5.69 5.34 4.38
CA GLN A 83 -5.32 6.69 3.94
C GLN A 83 -4.73 7.51 5.09
N ASP A 84 -5.36 7.52 6.25
CA ASP A 84 -4.87 8.22 7.43
C ASP A 84 -3.53 7.66 7.91
N TYR A 85 -3.41 6.33 7.94
CA TYR A 85 -2.15 5.67 8.30
C TYR A 85 -1.02 6.08 7.34
N LEU A 86 -1.25 6.03 6.03
CA LEU A 86 -0.25 6.42 5.04
C LEU A 86 0.10 7.92 5.14
N ALA A 87 -0.88 8.79 5.33
CA ALA A 87 -0.63 10.21 5.53
C ALA A 87 0.21 10.47 6.79
N GLN A 88 -0.03 9.72 7.87
CA GLN A 88 0.74 9.81 9.10
C GLN A 88 2.18 9.35 8.90
N GLU A 89 2.38 8.16 8.31
CA GLU A 89 3.71 7.52 8.20
C GLU A 89 4.57 8.14 7.09
N MET A 90 3.98 8.48 5.95
CA MET A 90 4.72 9.00 4.80
C MET A 90 4.83 10.52 4.78
N CYS A 91 3.90 11.23 5.43
CA CYS A 91 3.78 12.68 5.32
C CYS A 91 3.91 13.40 6.68
N ASP A 92 4.44 12.74 7.71
CA ASP A 92 4.61 13.32 9.06
C ASP A 92 3.32 13.99 9.57
N ARG A 93 2.19 13.31 9.43
CA ARG A 93 0.84 13.80 9.77
C ARG A 93 0.41 15.07 9.01
N ARG A 94 1.09 15.36 7.91
CA ARG A 94 0.76 16.48 7.03
C ARG A 94 0.33 15.92 5.69
N PRO A 95 -0.96 15.64 5.49
CA PRO A 95 -1.44 15.04 4.24
C PRO A 95 -0.98 15.88 3.05
N PRO A 96 -0.63 15.25 1.93
CA PRO A 96 -0.24 15.95 0.72
C PRO A 96 -1.39 16.86 0.24
N LYS A 97 -1.05 17.88 -0.52
CA LYS A 97 -2.07 18.69 -1.21
C LYS A 97 -2.73 17.81 -2.27
N GLY A 98 -4.03 17.66 -2.19
CA GLY A 98 -4.81 16.83 -3.10
C GLY A 98 -5.31 15.54 -2.45
N THR A 99 -5.88 14.67 -3.25
CA THR A 99 -6.42 13.37 -2.84
C THR A 99 -5.65 12.24 -3.52
N PHE A 100 -5.64 11.09 -2.89
CA PHE A 100 -5.12 9.84 -3.46
C PHE A 100 -6.08 8.71 -3.14
N ASP A 101 -6.15 7.75 -4.04
CA ASP A 101 -6.96 6.55 -3.90
C ASP A 101 -6.07 5.35 -3.58
N LEU A 102 -6.65 4.32 -2.97
CA LEU A 102 -5.98 3.08 -2.65
C LEU A 102 -6.50 1.95 -3.52
N PHE A 103 -5.62 1.07 -3.93
CA PHE A 103 -5.97 -0.17 -4.60
C PHE A 103 -5.27 -1.34 -3.88
N ALA A 104 -6.05 -2.16 -3.20
CA ALA A 104 -5.53 -3.32 -2.49
C ALA A 104 -5.18 -4.45 -3.47
N THR A 105 -4.01 -5.06 -3.29
CA THR A 105 -3.52 -6.18 -4.09
C THR A 105 -3.08 -7.34 -3.21
N GLU A 106 -2.79 -8.48 -3.83
CA GLU A 106 -2.34 -9.70 -3.16
C GLU A 106 -0.88 -9.62 -2.67
N GLY A 107 -0.36 -8.41 -2.50
CA GLY A 107 0.99 -8.14 -2.01
C GLY A 107 1.85 -7.37 -3.01
N GLY A 108 3.06 -6.96 -2.56
CA GLY A 108 3.93 -6.08 -3.32
C GLY A 108 4.34 -6.61 -4.70
N THR A 109 4.52 -7.93 -4.84
CA THR A 109 4.85 -8.54 -6.14
C THR A 109 3.70 -8.37 -7.14
N ALA A 110 2.47 -8.64 -6.73
CA ALA A 110 1.29 -8.42 -7.57
C ALA A 110 1.10 -6.93 -7.88
N ALA A 111 1.27 -6.05 -6.89
CA ALA A 111 1.21 -4.60 -7.08
C ALA A 111 2.18 -4.12 -8.17
N MET A 112 3.42 -4.62 -8.18
CA MET A 112 4.40 -4.26 -9.21
C MET A 112 3.99 -4.75 -10.60
N CYS A 113 3.42 -5.95 -10.71
CA CYS A 113 2.88 -6.43 -11.98
C CYS A 113 1.75 -5.52 -12.48
N TYR A 114 0.79 -5.16 -11.62
CA TYR A 114 -0.29 -4.24 -11.98
C TYR A 114 0.22 -2.86 -12.38
N VAL A 115 1.25 -2.35 -11.69
CA VAL A 115 1.88 -1.07 -12.06
C VAL A 115 2.51 -1.16 -13.45
N PHE A 116 3.31 -2.20 -13.73
CA PHE A 116 3.93 -2.36 -15.06
C PHE A 116 2.90 -2.59 -16.15
N ASP A 117 1.88 -3.41 -15.91
CA ASP A 117 0.79 -3.60 -16.87
C ASP A 117 0.08 -2.27 -17.16
N SER A 118 -0.26 -1.50 -16.13
CA SER A 118 -0.89 -0.19 -16.28
C SER A 118 -0.02 0.80 -17.06
N LEU A 119 1.28 0.83 -16.79
CA LEU A 119 2.21 1.71 -17.50
C LEU A 119 2.31 1.36 -18.99
N GLN A 120 2.29 0.06 -19.33
CA GLN A 120 2.31 -0.38 -20.72
C GLN A 120 0.97 -0.15 -21.43
N GLU A 121 -0.15 -0.48 -20.82
CA GLU A 121 -1.49 -0.29 -21.41
C GLU A 121 -1.82 1.19 -21.63
N ASN A 122 -1.24 2.08 -20.84
CA ASN A 122 -1.38 3.53 -21.01
C ASN A 122 -0.23 4.16 -21.85
N PHE A 123 0.62 3.36 -22.48
CA PHE A 123 1.72 3.80 -23.34
C PHE A 123 2.74 4.72 -22.65
N LEU A 124 2.85 4.64 -21.33
CA LEU A 124 3.85 5.37 -20.54
C LEU A 124 5.21 4.66 -20.58
N LEU A 125 5.19 3.33 -20.63
CA LEU A 125 6.36 2.49 -20.88
C LEU A 125 6.04 1.49 -21.98
N ASN A 126 7.05 1.17 -22.81
CA ASN A 126 6.98 0.16 -23.85
C ASN A 126 8.10 -0.87 -23.66
N GLN A 127 7.98 -2.03 -24.29
CA GLN A 127 9.06 -3.01 -24.32
C GLN A 127 10.35 -2.37 -24.85
N GLY A 128 11.47 -2.61 -24.18
CA GLY A 128 12.77 -2.03 -24.52
C GLY A 128 13.00 -0.62 -23.98
N ASP A 129 12.02 -0.01 -23.30
CA ASP A 129 12.25 1.26 -22.62
C ASP A 129 13.18 1.07 -21.42
N SER A 130 14.03 2.06 -21.17
CA SER A 130 14.96 2.05 -20.06
C SER A 130 14.29 2.56 -18.78
N ILE A 131 14.46 1.78 -17.72
CA ILE A 131 14.04 2.13 -16.36
C ILE A 131 15.24 2.05 -15.41
N ALA A 132 15.20 2.78 -14.30
CA ALA A 132 16.18 2.67 -13.24
C ALA A 132 15.59 1.97 -12.02
N LEU A 133 16.39 1.10 -11.40
CA LEU A 133 16.05 0.39 -10.19
C LEU A 133 17.11 0.63 -9.13
N MET A 134 16.73 1.17 -7.99
CA MET A 134 17.63 1.35 -6.86
C MET A 134 17.77 0.05 -6.08
N ILE A 135 19.01 -0.44 -5.96
CA ILE A 135 19.33 -1.71 -5.30
C ILE A 135 20.28 -1.49 -4.10
N PRO A 136 20.25 -2.35 -3.06
CA PRO A 136 19.52 -3.62 -2.99
C PRO A 136 18.00 -3.44 -2.84
N VAL A 137 17.26 -4.36 -3.44
CA VAL A 137 15.79 -4.37 -3.41
C VAL A 137 15.29 -5.81 -3.35
N PHE A 138 14.03 -6.00 -3.01
CA PHE A 138 13.39 -7.31 -3.01
C PHE A 138 13.47 -7.99 -4.38
N THR A 139 14.00 -9.21 -4.42
CA THR A 139 14.37 -9.93 -5.65
C THR A 139 13.31 -9.90 -6.77
N PRO A 140 12.00 -10.09 -6.51
CA PRO A 140 10.99 -10.00 -7.56
C PRO A 140 11.00 -8.67 -8.33
N TYR A 141 11.43 -7.57 -7.71
CA TYR A 141 11.49 -6.26 -8.39
C TYR A 141 12.65 -6.15 -9.37
N ILE A 142 13.66 -7.02 -9.24
CA ILE A 142 14.73 -7.18 -10.24
C ILE A 142 14.25 -8.06 -11.39
N GLU A 143 13.54 -9.15 -11.08
CA GLU A 143 13.15 -10.15 -12.06
C GLU A 143 11.94 -9.77 -12.92
N ILE A 144 10.94 -9.08 -12.32
CA ILE A 144 9.69 -8.73 -13.00
C ILE A 144 9.92 -7.87 -14.24
N PRO A 145 10.75 -6.80 -14.22
CA PRO A 145 11.01 -5.97 -15.40
C PRO A 145 11.57 -6.74 -16.61
N GLU A 146 12.30 -7.82 -16.37
CA GLU A 146 12.92 -8.66 -17.40
C GLU A 146 11.97 -9.70 -17.99
N LEU A 147 10.79 -9.90 -17.39
CA LEU A 147 9.81 -10.85 -17.90
C LEU A 147 9.46 -10.54 -19.35
N ARG A 148 9.23 -11.60 -20.15
CA ARG A 148 8.93 -11.50 -21.59
C ARG A 148 7.80 -10.52 -21.93
N ARG A 149 6.87 -10.30 -21.00
CA ARG A 149 5.75 -9.38 -21.21
C ARG A 149 6.16 -7.92 -21.07
N TYR A 150 7.23 -7.61 -20.29
CA TYR A 150 7.70 -6.24 -20.04
C TYR A 150 8.96 -5.92 -20.84
N GLN A 151 10.02 -6.72 -20.71
CA GLN A 151 11.31 -6.58 -21.41
C GLN A 151 11.89 -5.16 -21.31
N PHE A 152 11.87 -4.59 -20.10
CA PHE A 152 12.51 -3.29 -19.87
C PHE A 152 14.03 -3.43 -19.84
N ASP A 153 14.70 -2.38 -20.29
CA ASP A 153 16.16 -2.22 -20.13
C ASP A 153 16.42 -1.63 -18.73
N VAL A 154 17.00 -2.42 -17.83
CA VAL A 154 17.14 -2.06 -16.41
C VAL A 154 18.52 -1.48 -16.14
N THR A 155 18.58 -0.21 -15.71
CA THR A 155 19.78 0.42 -15.16
C THR A 155 19.75 0.30 -13.61
N GLU A 156 20.64 -0.49 -13.06
CA GLU A 156 20.77 -0.63 -11.60
C GLU A 156 21.59 0.52 -11.02
N ILE A 157 21.06 1.10 -9.95
CA ILE A 157 21.71 2.11 -9.11
C ILE A 157 22.03 1.48 -7.79
N SER A 158 23.31 1.15 -7.56
CA SER A 158 23.72 0.31 -6.42
C SER A 158 24.13 1.13 -5.21
N ALA A 159 23.60 0.74 -4.04
CA ALA A 159 24.04 1.24 -2.75
C ALA A 159 25.21 0.38 -2.23
N ASP A 160 26.40 0.63 -2.73
CA ASP A 160 27.61 -0.16 -2.45
C ASP A 160 28.68 0.59 -1.66
N GLN A 161 28.35 1.76 -1.10
CA GLN A 161 29.32 2.51 -0.29
C GLN A 161 29.72 1.74 0.96
N MET A 162 31.00 1.85 1.27
CA MET A 162 31.59 1.24 2.46
C MET A 162 32.33 2.29 3.29
N THR A 163 32.32 2.11 4.60
CA THR A 163 33.19 2.86 5.52
C THR A 163 34.64 2.39 5.35
N PRO A 164 35.63 3.18 5.81
CA PRO A 164 37.05 2.76 5.76
C PRO A 164 37.38 1.46 6.49
N ASP A 165 36.59 1.07 7.47
CA ASP A 165 36.69 -0.20 8.21
C ASP A 165 35.91 -1.36 7.55
N GLY A 166 35.34 -1.14 6.35
CA GLY A 166 34.73 -2.19 5.54
C GLY A 166 33.27 -2.52 5.84
N LEU A 167 32.56 -1.64 6.56
CA LEU A 167 31.13 -1.78 6.79
C LEU A 167 30.32 -1.16 5.65
N HIS A 168 29.30 -1.87 5.17
CA HIS A 168 28.35 -1.32 4.21
C HIS A 168 27.52 -0.21 4.84
N THR A 169 27.44 0.94 4.16
CA THR A 169 26.59 2.07 4.58
C THR A 169 25.24 2.05 3.89
N TRP A 170 25.06 1.24 2.87
CA TRP A 170 23.88 1.16 2.02
C TRP A 170 23.49 2.52 1.43
N GLN A 171 24.49 3.40 1.24
CA GLN A 171 24.31 4.69 0.55
C GLN A 171 24.75 4.59 -0.89
N TYR A 172 24.22 5.51 -1.69
CA TYR A 172 24.49 5.61 -3.11
C TYR A 172 25.61 6.65 -3.36
N LYS A 173 26.51 6.34 -4.26
CA LYS A 173 27.51 7.31 -4.72
C LYS A 173 26.87 8.35 -5.61
N ASP A 174 27.40 9.56 -5.58
CA ASP A 174 26.93 10.66 -6.40
C ASP A 174 26.96 10.35 -7.89
N GLU A 175 28.01 9.71 -8.36
CA GLU A 175 28.20 9.26 -9.73
C GLU A 175 27.17 8.22 -10.18
N ASP A 176 26.68 7.38 -9.26
CA ASP A 176 25.62 6.43 -9.56
C ASP A 176 24.25 7.11 -9.62
N ILE A 177 23.96 8.04 -8.72
CA ILE A 177 22.77 8.88 -8.78
C ILE A 177 22.74 9.70 -10.08
N ASP A 178 23.90 10.18 -10.55
CA ASP A 178 23.99 10.97 -11.78
C ASP A 178 23.59 10.20 -13.05
N LYS A 179 23.58 8.86 -13.01
CA LYS A 179 23.03 8.03 -14.10
C LYS A 179 21.55 8.33 -14.35
N LEU A 180 20.79 8.73 -13.32
CA LEU A 180 19.39 9.10 -13.42
C LEU A 180 19.14 10.33 -14.29
N LYS A 181 20.17 11.15 -14.58
CA LYS A 181 20.09 12.29 -15.49
C LYS A 181 19.98 11.89 -16.96
N SER A 182 20.14 10.60 -17.27
CA SER A 182 19.99 10.11 -18.63
C SER A 182 18.56 10.32 -19.14
N PRO A 183 18.37 10.99 -20.27
CA PRO A 183 17.02 11.19 -20.84
C PRO A 183 16.39 9.89 -21.37
N GLN A 184 17.13 8.80 -21.39
CA GLN A 184 16.64 7.49 -21.81
C GLN A 184 15.87 6.78 -20.69
N ILE A 185 16.17 7.10 -19.42
CA ILE A 185 15.48 6.51 -18.27
C ILE A 185 14.11 7.17 -18.13
N LYS A 186 13.07 6.38 -18.32
CA LYS A 186 11.68 6.86 -18.30
C LYS A 186 10.99 6.71 -16.95
N ALA A 187 11.48 5.80 -16.11
CA ALA A 187 10.91 5.58 -14.79
C ALA A 187 12.01 5.17 -13.80
N LEU A 188 11.82 5.53 -12.54
CA LEU A 188 12.68 5.16 -11.43
C LEU A 188 11.85 4.42 -10.38
N PHE A 189 12.35 3.26 -9.94
CA PHE A 189 11.74 2.46 -8.89
C PHE A 189 12.63 2.48 -7.64
N ILE A 190 12.03 2.89 -6.52
CA ILE A 190 12.71 3.04 -5.22
C ILE A 190 11.91 2.32 -4.15
N THR A 191 12.60 1.50 -3.35
CA THR A 191 12.06 0.97 -2.09
C THR A 191 12.72 1.70 -0.94
N ASN A 192 11.96 2.46 -0.16
CA ASN A 192 12.49 3.27 0.94
C ASN A 192 11.58 3.18 2.19
N PRO A 193 12.06 2.64 3.32
CA PRO A 193 13.37 2.01 3.51
C PRO A 193 13.59 0.80 2.62
N SER A 194 14.87 0.52 2.25
CA SER A 194 15.23 -0.57 1.36
C SER A 194 14.94 -1.95 1.96
N ASN A 195 14.62 -2.91 1.11
CA ASN A 195 14.42 -4.31 1.50
C ASN A 195 15.44 -5.19 0.72
N PRO A 196 16.30 -5.99 1.36
CA PRO A 196 16.27 -6.43 2.77
C PRO A 196 17.02 -5.54 3.79
N PRO A 197 17.91 -4.57 3.42
CA PRO A 197 18.79 -3.94 4.42
C PRO A 197 18.07 -3.02 5.43
N SER A 198 16.78 -2.68 5.18
CA SER A 198 15.99 -1.76 6.04
C SER A 198 16.64 -0.40 6.23
N TYR A 199 17.30 0.12 5.20
CA TYR A 199 18.03 1.37 5.21
C TYR A 199 17.24 2.48 4.52
N ALA A 200 17.09 3.62 5.16
CA ALA A 200 16.44 4.78 4.57
C ALA A 200 17.44 5.65 3.78
N LEU A 201 16.96 6.24 2.68
CA LEU A 201 17.72 7.27 1.96
C LEU A 201 18.05 8.43 2.89
N SER A 202 19.27 8.98 2.77
CA SER A 202 19.57 10.24 3.44
C SER A 202 18.75 11.39 2.83
N PRO A 203 18.43 12.44 3.60
CA PRO A 203 17.74 13.62 3.07
C PRO A 203 18.47 14.23 1.86
N GLU A 204 19.81 14.22 1.90
CA GLU A 204 20.66 14.74 0.81
C GLU A 204 20.51 13.91 -0.46
N THR A 205 20.52 12.58 -0.35
CA THR A 205 20.30 11.67 -1.49
C THR A 205 18.89 11.82 -2.03
N ALA A 206 17.88 11.86 -1.15
CA ALA A 206 16.49 12.03 -1.57
C ALA A 206 16.23 13.36 -2.29
N ALA A 207 16.95 14.44 -1.90
CA ALA A 207 16.85 15.74 -2.54
C ALA A 207 17.55 15.81 -3.90
N ARG A 208 18.45 14.87 -4.20
CA ARG A 208 19.17 14.78 -5.49
C ARG A 208 18.43 13.94 -6.54
N ILE A 209 17.60 13.01 -6.10
CA ILE A 209 16.74 12.19 -6.94
C ILE A 209 15.53 12.99 -7.38
#